data_e68210ecbd0015f7c5ce555a82be7d97
#
_entry.id   e68210ecbd0015f7c5ce555a82be7d97
#
_cell.length_a   1.000
_cell.length_b   1.000
_cell.length_c   1.000
_cell.angle_alpha   90.00
_cell.angle_beta   90.00
_cell.angle_gamma   90.00
#
_symmetry.space_group_name_H-M   'P 1'
#
loop_
_entity.id
_entity.type
_entity.pdbx_description
1 polymer ?
#
loop_
_entity_poly.entity_id
_entity_poly.type
_entity_poly.pdbx_seq_one_letter_code
_entity_poly.pdbx_strand_id
1 'polypeptide(L)'
;MTDKEKNTIEPEAPEQPNQEEAIPMGAAMDAGAENAAAPIENQSGEGEESNIVTIPILPLRGTVVFPLTVVPLAAAQPRSLRLIDEVMSGDRGVGLILQNDAEMEGAGPNDVREIGTLGSILQMMRVPDGSVRLAVQGSERMRIVEWVTEEPFLVAKVEKIPET
;
A
#
# COMPACT_ATOMS: atom_id res chain seq x y z
N MET A 1 1.98 -49.94 54.95
CA MET A 1 3.17 -49.19 55.34
C MET A 1 3.27 -47.96 54.49
N THR A 2 3.09 -46.87 55.17
CA THR A 2 3.48 -45.48 54.94
C THR A 2 2.86 -44.78 53.73
N ASP A 3 1.80 -44.22 53.94
CA ASP A 3 1.42 -42.83 54.10
C ASP A 3 2.47 -41.85 53.63
N LYS A 4 2.09 -41.10 52.61
CA LYS A 4 2.65 -39.79 52.43
C LYS A 4 1.58 -38.80 51.97
N GLU A 5 1.17 -38.07 52.93
CA GLU A 5 0.31 -36.94 52.83
C GLU A 5 0.79 -35.96 51.77
N LYS A 6 -0.12 -35.69 50.86
CA LYS A 6 0.04 -34.59 49.95
C LYS A 6 -0.38 -33.32 50.67
N ASN A 7 0.59 -32.56 51.04
CA ASN A 7 0.38 -31.18 51.43
C ASN A 7 0.10 -30.36 50.15
N THR A 8 -1.13 -30.17 49.83
CA THR A 8 -1.53 -29.26 48.79
C THR A 8 -1.55 -27.86 49.40
N ILE A 9 -0.51 -27.14 49.11
CA ILE A 9 -0.48 -25.71 49.35
C ILE A 9 -1.12 -25.09 48.11
N GLU A 10 -2.35 -24.63 48.24
CA GLU A 10 -2.96 -23.71 47.30
C GLU A 10 -2.19 -22.39 47.37
N PRO A 11 -1.73 -21.87 46.28
CA PRO A 11 -1.27 -20.50 46.27
C PRO A 11 -2.50 -19.58 46.36
N GLU A 12 -2.54 -18.91 47.44
CA GLU A 12 -3.43 -17.76 47.65
C GLU A 12 -3.17 -16.78 46.53
N ALA A 13 -4.19 -16.52 45.74
CA ALA A 13 -4.17 -15.47 44.79
C ALA A 13 -3.96 -14.13 45.48
N PRO A 14 -3.05 -13.28 45.07
CA PRO A 14 -2.93 -11.96 45.65
C PRO A 14 -4.21 -11.19 45.35
N GLU A 15 -4.87 -10.81 46.38
CA GLU A 15 -5.92 -9.81 46.34
C GLU A 15 -5.30 -8.52 45.74
N GLN A 16 -5.77 -8.20 44.60
CA GLN A 16 -5.46 -6.88 44.02
C GLN A 16 -6.18 -5.85 44.92
N PRO A 17 -5.45 -4.91 45.45
CA PRO A 17 -6.12 -3.77 46.07
C PRO A 17 -6.91 -3.07 44.99
N ASN A 18 -8.17 -3.08 45.16
CA ASN A 18 -9.08 -2.26 44.39
C ASN A 18 -8.74 -0.80 44.69
N GLN A 19 -7.83 -0.27 43.93
CA GLN A 19 -7.59 1.16 43.91
C GLN A 19 -8.65 1.76 43.02
N GLU A 20 -9.80 1.97 43.59
CA GLU A 20 -10.65 3.04 43.15
C GLU A 20 -9.89 4.34 43.44
N GLU A 21 -8.98 4.66 42.62
CA GLU A 21 -8.57 6.03 42.53
C GLU A 21 -9.71 6.79 41.90
N ALA A 22 -10.49 7.38 42.76
CA ALA A 22 -11.40 8.40 42.35
C ALA A 22 -10.61 9.45 41.57
N ILE A 23 -10.86 9.48 40.31
CA ILE A 23 -10.38 10.55 39.47
C ILE A 23 -10.89 11.85 40.09
N PRO A 24 -10.02 12.76 40.46
CA PRO A 24 -10.51 14.03 41.03
C PRO A 24 -11.34 14.73 39.95
N MET A 25 -12.60 14.73 40.16
CA MET A 25 -13.52 15.53 39.38
C MET A 25 -13.24 17.00 39.75
N GLY A 26 -12.48 17.65 38.93
CA GLY A 26 -12.25 19.07 39.14
C GLY A 26 -11.09 19.68 38.38
N ALA A 27 -10.25 18.86 37.80
CA ALA A 27 -9.12 19.38 37.05
C ALA A 27 -9.39 19.59 35.54
N ALA A 28 -10.61 19.32 35.15
CA ALA A 28 -10.92 19.33 33.72
C ALA A 28 -11.53 20.64 33.23
N MET A 29 -11.50 21.65 34.02
CA MET A 29 -12.02 22.94 33.60
C MET A 29 -10.91 23.93 33.25
N ASP A 30 -9.88 23.49 32.66
CA ASP A 30 -9.12 24.39 31.85
C ASP A 30 -9.66 24.36 30.42
N ALA A 31 -10.67 25.11 30.22
CA ALA A 31 -11.18 25.46 28.92
C ALA A 31 -10.23 26.37 28.13
N GLY A 32 -9.03 26.52 28.63
CA GLY A 32 -7.99 27.28 27.97
C GLY A 32 -7.19 26.46 26.96
N ALA A 33 -7.57 25.25 26.72
CA ALA A 33 -7.09 24.57 25.53
C ALA A 33 -7.89 25.05 24.31
N GLU A 34 -7.79 26.30 24.04
CA GLU A 34 -7.82 26.77 22.67
C GLU A 34 -6.55 26.29 22.00
N ASN A 35 -6.32 25.04 22.05
CA ASN A 35 -5.75 24.42 20.91
C ASN A 35 -6.92 24.21 19.95
N ALA A 36 -7.36 25.30 19.39
CA ALA A 36 -7.79 25.25 18.04
C ALA A 36 -6.65 24.53 17.31
N ALA A 37 -6.75 23.23 17.17
CA ALA A 37 -6.09 22.60 16.08
C ALA A 37 -6.39 23.52 14.93
N ALA A 38 -5.35 24.21 14.48
CA ALA A 38 -5.46 25.00 13.29
C ALA A 38 -6.22 24.09 12.33
N PRO A 39 -7.33 24.51 11.78
CA PRO A 39 -7.94 23.68 10.78
C PRO A 39 -6.76 23.36 9.88
N ILE A 40 -6.52 22.09 9.70
CA ILE A 40 -5.80 21.71 8.54
C ILE A 40 -6.66 22.33 7.49
N GLU A 41 -6.28 23.55 7.11
CA GLU A 41 -6.75 24.09 5.89
C GLU A 41 -6.30 23.03 4.89
N ASN A 42 -7.20 22.14 4.67
CA ASN A 42 -7.28 21.47 3.44
C ASN A 42 -7.34 22.60 2.44
N GLN A 43 -6.20 23.14 2.12
CA GLN A 43 -6.04 23.91 0.94
C GLN A 43 -6.24 22.93 -0.20
N SER A 44 -7.47 22.52 -0.33
CA SER A 44 -8.03 22.25 -1.61
C SER A 44 -7.88 23.56 -2.34
N GLY A 45 -6.71 23.76 -2.89
CA GLY A 45 -6.53 24.74 -3.94
C GLY A 45 -7.52 24.37 -5.01
N GLU A 46 -8.65 25.01 -4.97
CA GLU A 46 -9.60 25.00 -6.05
C GLU A 46 -8.84 25.52 -7.26
N GLY A 47 -8.55 24.63 -8.19
CA GLY A 47 -8.14 25.08 -9.50
C GLY A 47 -7.05 24.29 -10.19
N GLU A 48 -6.28 23.49 -9.50
CA GLU A 48 -5.41 22.53 -10.16
C GLU A 48 -5.64 21.18 -9.52
N GLU A 49 -6.47 20.37 -10.17
CA GLU A 49 -6.41 18.94 -9.96
C GLU A 49 -4.95 18.59 -10.15
N SER A 50 -4.28 18.30 -9.06
CA SER A 50 -2.89 17.91 -9.16
C SER A 50 -2.87 16.63 -9.98
N ASN A 51 -2.42 16.73 -11.22
CA ASN A 51 -2.29 15.59 -12.13
C ASN A 51 -1.26 14.60 -11.62
N ILE A 52 -0.71 14.84 -10.43
CA ILE A 52 0.32 14.00 -9.80
C ILE A 52 -0.33 13.10 -8.76
N VAL A 53 -0.09 11.80 -8.91
CA VAL A 53 -0.52 10.78 -7.97
C VAL A 53 0.65 9.89 -7.57
N THR A 54 0.62 9.37 -6.36
CA THR A 54 1.58 8.36 -5.89
C THR A 54 0.98 6.98 -6.10
N ILE A 55 1.67 6.13 -6.84
CA ILE A 55 1.13 4.84 -7.25
C ILE A 55 2.22 3.77 -7.30
N PRO A 56 1.89 2.51 -6.96
CA PRO A 56 2.80 1.40 -7.19
C PRO A 56 3.06 1.19 -8.69
N ILE A 57 4.29 0.86 -9.04
CA ILE A 57 4.74 0.70 -10.42
C ILE A 57 5.04 -0.77 -10.69
N LEU A 58 4.37 -1.32 -11.69
CA LEU A 58 4.59 -2.68 -12.17
C LEU A 58 5.39 -2.63 -13.48
N PRO A 59 6.66 -3.06 -13.46
CA PRO A 59 7.43 -3.17 -14.70
C PRO A 59 6.90 -4.28 -15.59
N LEU A 60 6.78 -3.99 -16.89
CA LEU A 60 6.30 -4.93 -17.89
C LEU A 60 7.45 -5.39 -18.80
N ARG A 61 7.40 -6.66 -19.15
CA ARG A 61 8.37 -7.30 -20.03
C ARG A 61 7.79 -7.49 -21.42
N GLY A 62 8.29 -6.73 -22.37
CA GLY A 62 7.94 -6.90 -23.78
C GLY A 62 6.47 -6.66 -24.15
N THR A 63 5.69 -6.15 -23.21
CA THR A 63 4.28 -5.85 -23.42
C THR A 63 3.99 -4.41 -23.04
N VAL A 64 3.31 -3.69 -23.91
CA VAL A 64 2.86 -2.32 -23.66
C VAL A 64 1.36 -2.31 -23.47
N VAL A 65 0.89 -1.63 -22.43
CA VAL A 65 -0.51 -1.41 -22.19
C VAL A 65 -0.88 0.00 -22.64
N PHE A 66 -1.84 0.10 -23.52
CA PHE A 66 -2.34 1.39 -23.99
C PHE A 66 -3.57 1.82 -23.18
N PRO A 67 -3.84 3.14 -23.11
CA PRO A 67 -5.09 3.63 -22.52
C PRO A 67 -6.31 2.97 -23.18
N LEU A 68 -7.33 2.71 -22.37
CA LEU A 68 -8.63 2.13 -22.78
C LEU A 68 -8.55 0.70 -23.33
N THR A 69 -7.44 0.01 -23.12
CA THR A 69 -7.30 -1.39 -23.50
C THR A 69 -7.25 -2.30 -22.29
N VAL A 70 -7.70 -3.53 -22.46
CA VAL A 70 -7.54 -4.59 -21.46
C VAL A 70 -6.52 -5.59 -21.96
N VAL A 71 -5.51 -5.87 -21.14
CA VAL A 71 -4.39 -6.73 -21.51
C VAL A 71 -4.18 -7.80 -20.44
N PRO A 72 -4.03 -9.07 -20.83
CA PRO A 72 -3.62 -10.11 -19.90
C PRO A 72 -2.13 -9.99 -19.60
N LEU A 73 -1.77 -10.04 -18.32
CA LEU A 73 -0.40 -10.01 -17.85
C LEU A 73 -0.11 -11.22 -16.95
N ALA A 74 1.14 -11.61 -16.90
CA ALA A 74 1.61 -12.62 -15.96
C ALA A 74 2.75 -12.06 -15.12
N ALA A 75 2.71 -12.34 -13.82
CA ALA A 75 3.74 -11.94 -12.86
C ALA A 75 4.22 -13.15 -12.07
N ALA A 76 5.53 -13.31 -11.96
CA ALA A 76 6.14 -14.41 -11.22
C ALA A 76 7.24 -13.92 -10.26
N GLN A 77 7.73 -12.71 -10.43
CA GLN A 77 8.77 -12.15 -9.56
C GLN A 77 8.22 -11.82 -8.18
N PRO A 78 8.94 -12.11 -7.11
CA PRO A 78 8.48 -11.85 -5.74
C PRO A 78 8.06 -10.41 -5.49
N ARG A 79 8.80 -9.45 -6.02
CA ARG A 79 8.47 -8.02 -5.92
C ARG A 79 7.13 -7.68 -6.56
N SER A 80 6.89 -8.21 -7.76
CA SER A 80 5.63 -8.01 -8.47
C SER A 80 4.46 -8.67 -7.76
N LEU A 81 4.66 -9.85 -7.18
CA LEU A 81 3.62 -10.54 -6.42
C LEU A 81 3.22 -9.76 -5.17
N ARG A 82 4.18 -9.18 -4.45
CA ARG A 82 3.91 -8.32 -3.29
C ARG A 82 3.14 -7.07 -3.69
N LEU A 83 3.54 -6.44 -4.77
CA LEU A 83 2.83 -5.28 -5.31
C LEU A 83 1.37 -5.61 -5.64
N ILE A 84 1.14 -6.72 -6.31
CA ILE A 84 -0.19 -7.16 -6.69
C ILE A 84 -1.06 -7.43 -5.46
N ASP A 85 -0.54 -8.12 -4.46
CA ASP A 85 -1.26 -8.40 -3.23
C ASP A 85 -1.65 -7.10 -2.50
N GLU A 86 -0.75 -6.12 -2.45
CA GLU A 86 -1.02 -4.82 -1.85
C GLU A 86 -2.08 -4.04 -2.62
N VAL A 87 -1.95 -3.99 -3.92
CA VAL A 87 -2.89 -3.28 -4.81
C VAL A 87 -4.28 -3.91 -4.78
N MET A 88 -4.37 -5.22 -4.72
CA MET A 88 -5.66 -5.92 -4.63
C MET A 88 -6.38 -5.69 -3.31
N SER A 89 -5.65 -5.35 -2.26
CA SER A 89 -6.21 -4.97 -0.96
C SER A 89 -6.70 -3.52 -0.92
N GLY A 90 -6.32 -2.71 -1.88
CA GLY A 90 -6.67 -1.30 -1.98
C GLY A 90 -7.59 -0.99 -3.17
N ASP A 91 -7.29 0.10 -3.84
CA ASP A 91 -8.10 0.62 -4.95
C ASP A 91 -7.81 -0.04 -6.31
N ARG A 92 -6.90 -1.02 -6.33
CA ARG A 92 -6.47 -1.76 -7.52
C ARG A 92 -5.78 -0.91 -8.60
N GLY A 93 -5.42 0.33 -8.28
CA GLY A 93 -4.68 1.20 -9.17
C GLY A 93 -3.20 0.83 -9.24
N VAL A 94 -2.64 0.82 -10.44
CA VAL A 94 -1.25 0.46 -10.69
C VAL A 94 -0.69 1.25 -11.87
N GLY A 95 0.59 1.62 -11.78
CA GLY A 95 1.32 2.18 -12.91
C GLY A 95 2.00 1.08 -13.71
N LEU A 96 1.70 1.02 -14.99
CA LEU A 96 2.24 0.02 -15.91
C LEU A 96 3.31 0.66 -16.76
N ILE A 97 4.54 0.15 -16.65
CA ILE A 97 5.68 0.72 -17.34
C ILE A 97 6.54 -0.35 -18.00
N LEU A 98 7.02 -0.08 -19.21
CA LEU A 98 7.84 -1.02 -19.95
C LEU A 98 9.27 -1.01 -19.42
N GLN A 99 9.84 -2.19 -19.17
CA GLN A 99 11.27 -2.35 -18.93
C GLN A 99 12.08 -2.07 -20.20
N ASN A 100 13.26 -1.49 -20.02
CA ASN A 100 14.19 -1.27 -21.13
C ASN A 100 14.73 -2.60 -21.67
N ASP A 101 14.96 -3.56 -20.78
CA ASP A 101 15.41 -4.90 -21.11
C ASP A 101 14.38 -5.92 -20.57
N ALA A 102 13.74 -6.63 -21.50
CA ALA A 102 12.71 -7.61 -21.14
C ALA A 102 13.27 -8.84 -20.40
N GLU A 103 14.55 -9.11 -20.53
CA GLU A 103 15.19 -10.26 -19.88
C GLU A 103 15.72 -9.93 -18.47
N MET A 104 15.79 -8.64 -18.12
CA MET A 104 16.24 -8.24 -16.81
C MET A 104 15.24 -8.62 -15.70
N GLU A 105 15.75 -9.26 -14.65
CA GLU A 105 14.98 -9.53 -13.45
C GLU A 105 15.21 -8.42 -12.41
N GLY A 106 14.15 -8.06 -11.68
CA GLY A 106 14.26 -7.06 -10.63
C GLY A 106 14.57 -5.66 -11.13
N ALA A 107 13.94 -5.24 -12.22
CA ALA A 107 14.12 -3.89 -12.77
C ALA A 107 13.92 -2.80 -11.73
N GLY A 108 14.88 -1.89 -11.66
CA GLY A 108 14.83 -0.71 -10.80
C GLY A 108 14.42 0.56 -11.55
N PRO A 109 14.53 1.73 -10.92
CA PRO A 109 14.11 3.00 -11.52
C PRO A 109 14.80 3.36 -12.83
N ASN A 110 16.05 2.94 -12.99
CA ASN A 110 16.83 3.23 -14.20
C ASN A 110 16.62 2.22 -15.34
N ASP A 111 15.87 1.17 -15.06
CA ASP A 111 15.69 0.03 -15.96
C ASP A 111 14.33 0.06 -16.66
N VAL A 112 13.56 1.10 -16.47
CA VAL A 112 12.23 1.29 -17.03
C VAL A 112 12.14 2.59 -17.81
N ARG A 113 11.13 2.65 -18.69
CA ARG A 113 10.82 3.87 -19.44
C ARG A 113 10.28 4.96 -18.49
N GLU A 114 10.28 6.20 -18.96
CA GLU A 114 9.70 7.32 -18.21
C GLU A 114 8.19 7.43 -18.37
N ILE A 115 7.69 7.00 -19.49
CA ILE A 115 6.27 7.09 -19.84
C ILE A 115 5.66 5.70 -19.81
N GLY A 116 4.54 5.60 -19.14
CA GLY A 116 3.76 4.39 -19.04
C GLY A 116 2.26 4.68 -19.06
N THR A 117 1.50 3.78 -18.49
CA THR A 117 0.05 3.86 -18.47
C THR A 117 -0.46 3.60 -17.06
N LEU A 118 -1.33 4.46 -16.56
CA LEU A 118 -2.12 4.16 -15.37
C LEU A 118 -3.16 3.11 -15.70
N GLY A 119 -3.37 2.18 -14.80
CA GLY A 119 -4.35 1.14 -15.00
C GLY A 119 -4.94 0.61 -13.73
N SER A 120 -5.89 -0.29 -13.89
CA SER A 120 -6.54 -0.98 -12.79
C SER A 120 -6.53 -2.48 -13.03
N ILE A 121 -6.30 -3.24 -11.98
CA ILE A 121 -6.40 -4.69 -12.05
C ILE A 121 -7.86 -5.07 -11.95
N LEU A 122 -8.38 -5.65 -13.01
CA LEU A 122 -9.79 -6.07 -13.08
C LEU A 122 -9.98 -7.45 -12.45
N GLN A 123 -9.02 -8.35 -12.68
CA GLN A 123 -9.10 -9.72 -12.24
C GLN A 123 -7.72 -10.29 -11.98
N MET A 124 -7.62 -11.14 -10.98
CA MET A 124 -6.39 -11.84 -10.61
C MET A 124 -6.68 -13.33 -10.47
N MET A 125 -5.79 -14.16 -11.00
CA MET A 125 -5.83 -15.62 -10.86
C MET A 125 -4.47 -16.15 -10.45
N ARG A 126 -4.40 -16.88 -9.35
CA ARG A 126 -3.20 -17.59 -8.95
C ARG A 126 -3.08 -18.91 -9.71
N VAL A 127 -1.90 -19.17 -10.21
CA VAL A 127 -1.57 -20.38 -10.96
C VAL A 127 -0.79 -21.34 -10.05
N PRO A 128 -0.95 -22.67 -10.18
CA PRO A 128 -0.25 -23.64 -9.32
C PRO A 128 1.27 -23.57 -9.34
N ASP A 129 1.87 -23.00 -10.38
CA ASP A 129 3.32 -22.80 -10.50
C ASP A 129 3.85 -21.64 -9.64
N GLY A 130 3.00 -20.93 -8.90
CA GLY A 130 3.34 -19.77 -8.08
C GLY A 130 3.24 -18.43 -8.79
N SER A 131 2.97 -18.41 -10.09
CA SER A 131 2.73 -17.18 -10.83
C SER A 131 1.29 -16.68 -10.67
N VAL A 132 1.07 -15.44 -11.08
CA VAL A 132 -0.23 -14.80 -11.05
C VAL A 132 -0.56 -14.27 -12.43
N ARG A 133 -1.76 -14.54 -12.89
CA ARG A 133 -2.30 -13.98 -14.12
C ARG A 133 -3.25 -12.83 -13.78
N LEU A 134 -3.10 -11.74 -14.50
CA LEU A 134 -3.88 -10.52 -14.31
C LEU A 134 -4.61 -10.14 -15.59
N ALA A 135 -5.80 -9.58 -15.44
CA ALA A 135 -6.41 -8.75 -16.47
C ALA A 135 -6.32 -7.29 -16.00
N VAL A 136 -5.65 -6.47 -16.76
CA VAL A 136 -5.41 -5.07 -16.43
C VAL A 136 -6.01 -4.18 -17.50
N GLN A 137 -6.72 -3.16 -17.07
CA GLN A 137 -7.26 -2.14 -17.95
C GLN A 137 -6.45 -0.86 -17.84
N GLY A 138 -5.92 -0.36 -18.95
CA GLY A 138 -5.30 0.95 -19.04
C GLY A 138 -6.35 2.07 -18.97
N SER A 139 -6.00 3.16 -18.33
CA SER A 139 -6.88 4.34 -18.25
C SER A 139 -6.27 5.57 -18.89
N GLU A 140 -5.17 6.06 -18.39
CA GLU A 140 -4.53 7.29 -18.81
C GLU A 140 -3.03 7.09 -18.99
N ARG A 141 -2.41 7.89 -19.84
CA ARG A 141 -0.94 7.94 -19.90
C ARG A 141 -0.38 8.63 -18.68
N MET A 142 0.81 8.21 -18.28
CA MET A 142 1.53 8.79 -17.16
C MET A 142 3.01 9.00 -17.49
N ARG A 143 3.59 9.96 -16.77
CA ARG A 143 5.05 10.16 -16.74
C ARG A 143 5.51 10.03 -15.31
N ILE A 144 6.63 9.33 -15.09
CA ILE A 144 7.26 9.26 -13.77
C ILE A 144 7.94 10.59 -13.49
N VAL A 145 7.59 11.20 -12.36
CA VAL A 145 8.14 12.46 -11.89
C VAL A 145 9.23 12.21 -10.85
N GLU A 146 8.94 11.35 -9.88
CA GLU A 146 9.83 11.08 -8.77
C GLU A 146 9.60 9.65 -8.25
N TRP A 147 10.69 8.93 -7.95
CA TRP A 147 10.62 7.64 -7.29
C TRP A 147 10.50 7.84 -5.78
N VAL A 148 9.55 7.15 -5.17
CA VAL A 148 9.27 7.24 -3.73
C VAL A 148 10.01 6.14 -2.98
N THR A 149 9.89 4.89 -3.45
CA THR A 149 10.56 3.74 -2.86
C THR A 149 10.77 2.63 -3.89
N GLU A 150 11.77 1.80 -3.64
CA GLU A 150 12.07 0.63 -4.46
C GLU A 150 11.72 -0.68 -3.75
N GLU A 151 11.57 -0.64 -2.44
CA GLU A 151 11.30 -1.81 -1.61
C GLU A 151 10.04 -1.61 -0.76
N PRO A 152 9.21 -2.62 -0.59
CA PRO A 152 9.26 -3.99 -1.13
C PRO A 152 8.90 -4.10 -2.62
N PHE A 153 8.41 -3.03 -3.22
CA PHE A 153 8.12 -2.89 -4.64
C PHE A 153 8.26 -1.42 -5.04
N LEU A 154 8.31 -1.16 -6.33
CA LEU A 154 8.47 0.18 -6.85
C LEU A 154 7.22 1.03 -6.60
N VAL A 155 7.41 2.22 -6.06
CA VAL A 155 6.37 3.24 -5.91
C VAL A 155 6.92 4.57 -6.41
N ALA A 156 6.15 5.27 -7.19
CA ALA A 156 6.55 6.56 -7.76
C ALA A 156 5.42 7.58 -7.74
N LYS A 157 5.81 8.85 -7.76
CA LYS A 157 4.92 9.93 -8.12
C LYS A 157 4.89 10.03 -9.64
N VAL A 158 3.71 10.02 -10.19
CA VAL A 158 3.49 10.09 -11.62
C VAL A 158 2.56 11.24 -11.97
N GLU A 159 2.83 11.86 -13.10
CA GLU A 159 1.98 12.89 -13.66
C GLU A 159 1.07 12.27 -14.73
N LYS A 160 -0.22 12.51 -14.61
CA LYS A 160 -1.18 12.11 -15.63
C LYS A 160 -0.99 12.98 -16.87
N ILE A 161 -0.86 12.36 -18.02
CA ILE A 161 -0.74 13.06 -19.29
C ILE A 161 -2.09 13.03 -19.98
N PRO A 162 -2.76 14.18 -20.13
CA PRO A 162 -4.04 14.19 -20.83
C PRO A 162 -3.86 13.84 -22.31
N GLU A 163 -4.80 13.11 -22.84
CA GLU A 163 -4.87 12.88 -24.27
C GLU A 163 -5.36 14.17 -24.96
N THR A 164 -4.61 14.61 -25.91
CA THR A 164 -5.00 15.70 -26.79
C THR A 164 -5.61 15.16 -28.06
#